data_c9abc13576779c4d91bdf309ea20fab7
#
_entry.id   c9abc13576779c4d91bdf309ea20fab7
#
_cell.length_a   1.000
_cell.length_b   1.000
_cell.length_c   1.000
_cell.angle_alpha   90.00
_cell.angle_beta   90.00
_cell.angle_gamma   90.00
#
_symmetry.space_group_name_H-M   'P 1'
#
loop_
_entity.id
_entity.type
_entity.pdbx_description
1 polymer ?
#
loop_
_entity_poly.entity_id
_entity_poly.type
_entity_poly.pdbx_seq_one_letter_code
_entity_poly.pdbx_strand_id
1 'polypeptide(L)'
;MPSMNATNAISLFCCCAAIVALAACSQSNNLLFGQVQATVGTHTVVVTDCYQTSVPSPQKVGDDYRFKPCRDADVVIHEEALSVNGHAYGHLNPSDSILVDHGVVSVNRQQARNNPGK
;
A
#
# COMPACT_ATOMS: atom_id res chain seq x y z
N MET A 1 -28.95 -31.44 22.23
CA MET A 1 -28.87 -30.08 22.69
C MET A 1 -28.68 -29.11 21.56
N PRO A 2 -29.76 -28.80 20.90
CA PRO A 2 -29.67 -27.95 19.72
C PRO A 2 -29.16 -26.52 19.97
N SER A 3 -29.32 -26.06 21.20
CA SER A 3 -28.89 -24.73 21.56
C SER A 3 -27.37 -24.51 21.41
N MET A 4 -26.61 -25.57 21.63
CA MET A 4 -25.16 -25.48 21.54
C MET A 4 -24.70 -25.27 20.11
N ASN A 5 -25.38 -25.89 19.16
CA ASN A 5 -25.02 -25.74 17.76
C ASN A 5 -25.30 -24.32 17.27
N ALA A 6 -26.37 -23.76 17.73
CA ALA A 6 -26.69 -22.36 17.35
C ALA A 6 -25.62 -21.39 17.83
N THR A 7 -25.11 -21.62 19.03
CA THR A 7 -24.05 -20.77 19.57
C THR A 7 -22.79 -20.85 18.72
N ASN A 8 -22.41 -22.03 18.31
CA ASN A 8 -21.24 -22.22 17.48
C ASN A 8 -21.39 -21.52 16.13
N ALA A 9 -22.56 -21.61 15.55
CA ALA A 9 -22.82 -20.96 14.28
C ALA A 9 -22.68 -19.42 14.38
N ILE A 10 -23.19 -18.86 15.46
CA ILE A 10 -23.08 -17.43 15.71
C ILE A 10 -21.60 -17.02 15.84
N SER A 11 -20.83 -17.81 16.56
CA SER A 11 -19.41 -17.52 16.75
C SER A 11 -18.65 -17.49 15.42
N LEU A 12 -18.91 -18.45 14.56
CA LEU A 12 -18.27 -18.50 13.25
C LEU A 12 -18.65 -17.28 12.40
N PHE A 13 -19.90 -16.89 12.47
CA PHE A 13 -20.36 -15.74 11.72
C PHE A 13 -19.64 -14.46 12.14
N CYS A 14 -19.41 -14.28 13.42
CA CYS A 14 -18.69 -13.13 13.93
C CYS A 14 -17.25 -13.07 13.42
N CYS A 15 -16.59 -14.22 13.33
CA CYS A 15 -15.24 -14.28 12.81
C CYS A 15 -15.18 -13.83 11.35
N CYS A 16 -16.13 -14.23 10.54
CA CYS A 16 -16.18 -13.81 9.15
C CYS A 16 -16.37 -12.31 9.02
N ALA A 17 -17.21 -11.73 9.84
CA ALA A 17 -17.42 -10.29 9.85
C ALA A 17 -16.15 -9.55 10.21
N ALA A 18 -15.38 -10.04 11.16
CA ALA A 18 -14.11 -9.43 11.55
C ALA A 18 -13.10 -9.46 10.41
N ILE A 19 -13.05 -10.53 9.65
CA ILE A 19 -12.14 -10.64 8.51
C ILE A 19 -12.49 -9.60 7.44
N VAL A 20 -13.76 -9.40 7.16
CA VAL A 20 -14.20 -8.41 6.18
C VAL A 20 -13.80 -7.01 6.64
N ALA A 21 -13.94 -6.71 7.93
CA ALA A 21 -13.55 -5.40 8.45
C ALA A 21 -12.06 -5.15 8.29
N LEU A 22 -11.21 -6.15 8.51
CA LEU A 22 -9.78 -6.01 8.32
C LEU A 22 -9.42 -5.74 6.85
N ALA A 23 -10.11 -6.40 5.94
CA ALA A 23 -9.87 -6.17 4.51
C ALA A 23 -10.19 -4.74 4.09
N ALA A 24 -11.17 -4.11 4.74
CA ALA A 24 -11.55 -2.72 4.45
C ALA A 24 -10.54 -1.72 4.96
N CYS A 25 -9.60 -2.12 5.83
CA CYS A 25 -8.63 -1.23 6.45
C CYS A 25 -7.24 -1.38 5.82
N SER A 26 -7.18 -1.60 4.50
CA SER A 26 -5.90 -1.76 3.80
C SER A 26 -5.15 -0.45 3.61
N GLN A 27 -5.79 0.68 3.81
CA GLN A 27 -5.18 1.98 3.70
C GLN A 27 -5.17 2.66 5.07
N SER A 28 -4.01 3.13 5.48
CA SER A 28 -3.82 3.77 6.77
C SER A 28 -3.08 5.08 6.58
N ASN A 29 -3.69 6.18 7.02
CA ASN A 29 -3.12 7.49 6.83
C ASN A 29 -2.91 8.16 8.18
N ASN A 30 -1.71 8.62 8.42
CA ASN A 30 -1.40 9.43 9.59
C ASN A 30 -1.03 10.83 9.11
N LEU A 31 -2.03 11.57 8.66
CA LEU A 31 -1.82 12.87 8.05
C LEU A 31 -1.28 13.90 9.04
N LEU A 32 -1.49 13.66 10.33
CA LEU A 32 -0.95 14.54 11.35
C LEU A 32 0.58 14.54 11.34
N PHE A 33 1.17 13.40 11.03
CA PHE A 33 2.62 13.27 10.91
C PHE A 33 3.09 13.23 9.46
N GLY A 34 2.20 13.51 8.51
CA GLY A 34 2.55 13.49 7.11
C GLY A 34 2.85 12.10 6.56
N GLN A 35 2.26 11.08 7.14
CA GLN A 35 2.50 9.70 6.72
C GLN A 35 1.25 9.10 6.10
N VAL A 36 1.43 8.46 4.96
CA VAL A 36 0.37 7.79 4.22
C VAL A 36 0.82 6.37 3.91
N GLN A 37 -0.07 5.42 4.10
CA GLN A 37 0.20 4.02 3.78
C GLN A 37 -0.95 3.44 2.97
N ALA A 38 -0.62 2.69 1.92
CA ALA A 38 -1.61 2.03 1.10
C ALA A 38 -1.04 0.75 0.50
N THR A 39 -1.93 -0.14 0.09
CA THR A 39 -1.55 -1.33 -0.68
C THR A 39 -1.67 -1.02 -2.16
N VAL A 40 -0.57 -1.15 -2.88
CA VAL A 40 -0.48 -0.89 -4.31
C VAL A 40 -0.11 -2.20 -5.00
N GLY A 41 -1.07 -2.83 -5.65
CA GLY A 41 -0.89 -4.20 -6.13
C GLY A 41 -0.72 -5.15 -4.94
N THR A 42 0.40 -5.84 -4.89
CA THR A 42 0.74 -6.72 -3.76
C THR A 42 1.70 -6.05 -2.78
N HIS A 43 1.98 -4.77 -2.96
CA HIS A 43 3.02 -4.07 -2.22
C HIS A 43 2.43 -3.09 -1.22
N THR A 44 3.03 -3.03 -0.04
CA THR A 44 2.71 -1.98 0.92
C THR A 44 3.61 -0.78 0.62
N VAL A 45 3.00 0.37 0.41
CA VAL A 45 3.72 1.61 0.10
C VAL A 45 3.46 2.60 1.21
N VAL A 46 4.54 3.11 1.80
CA VAL A 46 4.48 4.14 2.83
C VAL A 46 5.18 5.38 2.29
N VAL A 47 4.51 6.52 2.38
CA VAL A 47 5.07 7.80 1.96
C VAL A 47 5.06 8.74 3.15
N THR A 48 6.20 9.31 3.45
CA THR A 48 6.32 10.31 4.52
C THR A 48 6.35 11.72 3.92
N ASP A 49 6.29 12.73 4.79
CA ASP A 49 6.30 14.13 4.38
C ASP A 49 5.17 14.45 3.39
N CYS A 50 4.00 13.89 3.68
CA CYS A 50 2.84 13.97 2.81
C CYS A 50 1.68 14.60 3.58
N TYR A 51 1.55 15.91 3.53
CA TYR A 51 0.57 16.67 4.29
C TYR A 51 -0.60 17.08 3.38
N GLN A 52 -1.58 16.21 3.27
CA GLN A 52 -2.78 16.45 2.45
C GLN A 52 -4.01 16.33 3.33
N THR A 53 -5.06 17.04 2.98
CA THR A 53 -6.35 16.92 3.67
C THR A 53 -7.08 15.64 3.28
N SER A 54 -6.82 15.15 2.10
CA SER A 54 -7.37 13.88 1.63
C SER A 54 -6.33 13.19 0.76
N VAL A 55 -6.37 11.86 0.74
CA VAL A 55 -5.40 11.05 0.03
C VAL A 55 -6.12 10.21 -1.01
N PRO A 56 -5.78 10.35 -2.29
CA PRO A 56 -6.35 9.49 -3.32
C PRO A 56 -5.95 8.03 -3.09
N SER A 57 -6.87 7.13 -3.36
CA SER A 57 -6.57 5.70 -3.30
C SER A 57 -5.69 5.28 -4.46
N PRO A 58 -4.91 4.20 -4.31
CA PRO A 58 -4.18 3.65 -5.44
C PRO A 58 -5.13 3.27 -6.57
N GLN A 59 -4.66 3.43 -7.81
CA GLN A 59 -5.45 3.14 -8.98
C GLN A 59 -4.72 2.15 -9.87
N LYS A 60 -5.49 1.30 -10.52
CA LYS A 60 -4.97 0.42 -11.56
C LYS A 60 -5.38 1.00 -12.91
N VAL A 61 -4.41 1.35 -13.74
CA VAL A 61 -4.62 1.91 -15.06
C VAL A 61 -3.93 1.01 -16.07
N GLY A 62 -4.72 0.17 -16.78
CA GLY A 62 -4.14 -0.85 -17.65
C GLY A 62 -3.34 -1.85 -16.83
N ASP A 63 -2.06 -1.98 -17.14
CA ASP A 63 -1.14 -2.86 -16.43
C ASP A 63 -0.36 -2.14 -15.33
N ASP A 64 -0.65 -0.88 -15.11
CA ASP A 64 0.06 -0.05 -14.14
C ASP A 64 -0.73 0.10 -12.86
N TYR A 65 -0.03 0.08 -11.74
CA TYR A 65 -0.57 0.57 -10.48
C TYR A 65 0.03 1.92 -10.20
N ARG A 66 -0.82 2.89 -9.89
CA ARG A 66 -0.41 4.27 -9.61
C ARG A 66 -0.89 4.71 -8.25
N PHE A 67 0.00 5.31 -7.48
CA PHE A 67 -0.34 5.87 -6.18
C PHE A 67 0.37 7.20 -6.01
N LYS A 68 -0.41 8.26 -6.01
CA LYS A 68 0.12 9.61 -5.86
C LYS A 68 -0.57 10.27 -4.67
N PRO A 69 -0.14 9.94 -3.45
CA PRO A 69 -0.79 10.48 -2.26
C PRO A 69 -0.53 11.98 -2.07
N CYS A 70 0.58 12.48 -2.59
CA CYS A 70 0.95 13.89 -2.44
C CYS A 70 1.80 14.33 -3.62
N ARG A 71 2.06 15.62 -3.66
CA ARG A 71 2.70 16.25 -4.83
C ARG A 71 4.05 15.63 -5.16
N ASP A 72 4.83 15.30 -4.15
CA ASP A 72 6.22 14.90 -4.34
C ASP A 72 6.41 13.39 -4.28
N ALA A 73 5.35 12.60 -4.41
CA ALA A 73 5.44 11.15 -4.37
C ALA A 73 4.47 10.55 -5.37
N ASP A 74 4.96 10.36 -6.58
CA ASP A 74 4.20 9.71 -7.65
C ASP A 74 4.78 8.32 -7.86
N VAL A 75 4.13 7.30 -7.28
CA VAL A 75 4.59 5.92 -7.31
C VAL A 75 3.88 5.19 -8.43
N VAL A 76 4.65 4.57 -9.32
CA VAL A 76 4.12 3.77 -10.42
C VAL A 76 4.79 2.40 -10.39
N ILE A 77 3.98 1.35 -10.46
CA ILE A 77 4.48 -0.02 -10.57
C ILE A 77 3.90 -0.62 -11.85
N HIS A 78 4.79 -0.86 -12.83
CA HIS A 78 4.42 -1.46 -14.10
C HIS A 78 5.07 -2.83 -14.20
N GLU A 79 4.26 -3.89 -14.15
CA GLU A 79 4.76 -5.26 -14.20
C GLU A 79 5.93 -5.48 -13.23
N GLU A 80 5.74 -5.03 -11.99
CA GLU A 80 6.71 -5.12 -10.90
C GLU A 80 7.91 -4.19 -11.07
N ALA A 81 7.95 -3.35 -12.08
CA ALA A 81 8.99 -2.35 -12.22
C ALA A 81 8.58 -1.06 -11.49
N LEU A 82 9.37 -0.68 -10.51
CA LEU A 82 9.07 0.47 -9.65
C LEU A 82 9.64 1.74 -10.22
N SER A 83 8.80 2.77 -10.29
CA SER A 83 9.23 4.14 -10.58
C SER A 83 8.65 5.07 -9.54
N VAL A 84 9.42 6.05 -9.11
CA VAL A 84 8.97 7.09 -8.18
C VAL A 84 9.40 8.43 -8.74
N ASN A 85 8.44 9.31 -8.95
CA ASN A 85 8.67 10.66 -9.49
C ASN A 85 9.42 10.62 -10.83
N GLY A 86 9.12 9.61 -11.65
CA GLY A 86 9.73 9.46 -12.96
C GLY A 86 11.10 8.80 -12.97
N HIS A 87 11.61 8.38 -11.81
CA HIS A 87 12.90 7.70 -11.71
C HIS A 87 12.68 6.20 -11.52
N ALA A 88 13.40 5.39 -12.27
CA ALA A 88 13.30 3.94 -12.19
C ALA A 88 14.16 3.39 -11.05
N TYR A 89 13.60 2.45 -10.30
CA TYR A 89 14.29 1.85 -9.14
C TYR A 89 14.43 0.34 -9.26
N GLY A 90 14.06 -0.23 -10.39
CA GLY A 90 14.28 -1.64 -10.64
C GLY A 90 13.04 -2.49 -10.42
N HIS A 91 13.22 -3.78 -10.41
CA HIS A 91 12.16 -4.76 -10.38
C HIS A 91 11.88 -5.21 -8.96
N LEU A 92 10.59 -5.30 -8.61
CA LEU A 92 10.16 -5.73 -7.29
C LEU A 92 9.86 -7.22 -7.30
N ASN A 93 10.10 -7.86 -6.17
CA ASN A 93 9.59 -9.20 -5.92
C ASN A 93 8.19 -9.10 -5.30
N PRO A 94 7.35 -10.13 -5.43
CA PRO A 94 6.03 -10.08 -4.82
C PRO A 94 6.10 -9.74 -3.34
N SER A 95 5.19 -8.90 -2.88
CA SER A 95 5.08 -8.48 -1.49
C SER A 95 6.22 -7.61 -0.95
N ASP A 96 7.12 -7.13 -1.81
CA ASP A 96 8.12 -6.15 -1.37
C ASP A 96 7.45 -4.91 -0.82
N SER A 97 7.99 -4.36 0.27
CA SER A 97 7.49 -3.12 0.85
C SER A 97 8.30 -1.93 0.34
N ILE A 98 7.62 -0.83 0.11
CA ILE A 98 8.22 0.38 -0.45
C ILE A 98 8.02 1.51 0.54
N LEU A 99 9.09 2.24 0.82
CA LEU A 99 9.06 3.44 1.65
C LEU A 99 9.61 4.60 0.84
N VAL A 100 8.84 5.68 0.76
CA VAL A 100 9.32 6.93 0.20
C VAL A 100 9.39 7.93 1.34
N ASP A 101 10.59 8.21 1.80
CA ASP A 101 10.85 9.05 2.97
C ASP A 101 11.62 10.29 2.55
N HIS A 102 10.94 11.43 2.50
CA HIS A 102 11.52 12.70 2.05
C HIS A 102 12.21 12.55 0.69
N GLY A 103 11.55 11.80 -0.22
CA GLY A 103 12.07 11.59 -1.56
C GLY A 103 13.07 10.45 -1.70
N VAL A 104 13.48 9.84 -0.59
CA VAL A 104 14.40 8.70 -0.62
C VAL A 104 13.58 7.41 -0.67
N VAL A 105 13.85 6.57 -1.65
CA VAL A 105 13.12 5.34 -1.88
C VAL A 105 13.86 4.16 -1.26
N SER A 106 13.15 3.37 -0.47
CA SER A 106 13.68 2.16 0.13
C SER A 106 12.75 1.00 -0.20
N VAL A 107 13.33 -0.16 -0.48
CA VAL A 107 12.59 -1.40 -0.71
C VAL A 107 13.03 -2.39 0.37
N ASN A 108 12.08 -2.90 1.14
CA ASN A 108 12.35 -3.81 2.27
C ASN A 108 13.39 -3.25 3.22
N ARG A 109 13.31 -1.93 3.52
CA ARG A 109 14.20 -1.22 4.44
C ARG A 109 15.61 -1.02 3.93
N GLN A 110 15.85 -1.28 2.64
CA GLN A 110 17.14 -1.00 2.02
C GLN A 110 16.96 0.11 1.00
N GLN A 111 17.84 1.09 1.05
CA GLN A 111 17.75 2.21 0.12
C GLN A 111 17.92 1.72 -1.31
N ALA A 112 16.96 2.04 -2.15
CA ALA A 112 17.00 1.72 -3.57
C ALA A 112 17.75 2.82 -4.31
N ARG A 113 18.43 2.42 -5.36
CA ARG A 113 19.15 3.38 -6.20
C ARG A 113 18.33 3.66 -7.44
N ASN A 114 18.33 4.92 -7.85
CA ASN A 114 17.80 5.29 -9.14
C ASN A 114 18.61 4.57 -10.22
N ASN A 115 17.92 3.84 -11.09
CA ASN A 115 18.56 2.97 -12.07
C ASN A 115 18.01 3.28 -13.46
N PRO A 116 18.29 4.46 -13.99
CA PRO A 116 17.77 4.87 -15.29
C PRO A 116 18.39 4.02 -16.39
N GLY A 117 17.64 3.72 -17.42
CA GLY A 117 18.12 2.99 -18.58
C GLY A 117 18.20 1.48 -18.39
N LYS A 118 17.60 0.94 -17.36
CA LYS A 118 17.53 -0.51 -17.11
C LYS A 118 16.15 -1.06 -17.34
#